data_74957818c155365f52247caec439954b
#
_entry.id   74957818c155365f52247caec439954b
#
_cell.length_a   1.000
_cell.length_b   1.000
_cell.length_c   1.000
_cell.angle_alpha   90.00
_cell.angle_beta   90.00
_cell.angle_gamma   90.00
#
_symmetry.space_group_name_H-M   'P 1'
#
loop_
_entity.id
_entity.type
_entity.pdbx_description
1 polymer ?
#
loop_
_entity_poly.entity_id
_entity_poly.type
_entity_poly.pdbx_seq_one_letter_code
_entity_poly.pdbx_strand_id
1 'polypeptide(L)'
;MAALDLLGRRWSLRVLWELRNGPVGARTLRERCDAMSPSVLYQRLGELADAGLIAQGADQRYELTDVGHSLGTALEPLDQWSRRWARRSGAR
;
A
#
# COMPACT_ATOMS: atom_id res chain seq x y z
N MET A 1 -5.62 -12.23 13.47
CA MET A 1 -5.49 -12.54 12.05
C MET A 1 -4.26 -11.84 11.50
N ALA A 2 -3.35 -12.59 10.90
CA ALA A 2 -2.06 -12.04 10.46
C ALA A 2 -2.19 -10.88 9.46
N ALA A 3 -3.17 -10.95 8.55
CA ALA A 3 -3.39 -9.88 7.60
C ALA A 3 -3.76 -8.56 8.28
N LEU A 4 -4.58 -8.62 9.33
CA LEU A 4 -4.95 -7.41 10.04
C LEU A 4 -3.78 -6.81 10.82
N ASP A 5 -2.89 -7.66 11.36
CA ASP A 5 -1.71 -7.17 12.05
C ASP A 5 -0.78 -6.42 11.09
N LEU A 6 -0.56 -6.98 9.90
CA LEU A 6 0.29 -6.36 8.88
C LEU A 6 -0.36 -5.09 8.31
N LEU A 7 -1.61 -5.21 7.85
CA LEU A 7 -2.30 -4.12 7.15
C LEU A 7 -2.80 -3.04 8.09
N GLY A 8 -2.91 -3.35 9.38
CA GLY A 8 -3.29 -2.38 10.39
C GLY A 8 -2.19 -1.40 10.77
N ARG A 9 -0.96 -1.64 10.35
CA ARG A 9 0.12 -0.68 10.59
C ARG A 9 -0.11 0.56 9.74
N ARG A 10 0.19 1.70 10.34
CA ARG A 10 0.02 2.97 9.66
C ARG A 10 0.81 2.97 8.34
N TRP A 11 0.17 3.42 7.28
CA TRP A 11 0.70 3.56 5.93
C TRP A 11 0.79 2.28 5.10
N SER A 12 0.63 1.07 5.68
CA SER A 12 0.75 -0.18 4.91
C SER A 12 -0.21 -0.23 3.73
N LEU A 13 -1.50 -0.02 3.97
CA LEU A 13 -2.52 -0.02 2.90
C LEU A 13 -2.30 1.10 1.89
N ARG A 14 -1.85 2.27 2.35
CA ARG A 14 -1.60 3.40 1.45
C ARG A 14 -0.45 3.09 0.50
N VAL A 15 0.64 2.49 0.98
CA VAL A 15 1.77 2.10 0.12
C VAL A 15 1.32 1.09 -0.93
N LEU A 16 0.58 0.05 -0.52
CA LEU A 16 0.05 -0.94 -1.46
C LEU A 16 -0.85 -0.30 -2.50
N TRP A 17 -1.72 0.60 -2.08
CA TRP A 17 -2.60 1.33 -2.98
C TRP A 17 -1.83 2.12 -4.04
N GLU A 18 -0.77 2.82 -3.62
CA GLU A 18 0.03 3.60 -4.55
C GLU A 18 0.79 2.75 -5.57
N LEU A 19 1.00 1.47 -5.28
CA LEU A 19 1.68 0.54 -6.21
C LEU A 19 0.73 -0.20 -7.15
N ARG A 20 -0.58 0.01 -7.04
CA ARG A 20 -1.56 -0.78 -7.80
C ARG A 20 -1.47 -0.62 -9.32
N ASN A 21 -0.97 0.50 -9.78
CA ASN A 21 -0.90 0.82 -11.21
C ASN A 21 0.48 0.61 -11.83
N GLY A 22 1.42 0.05 -11.09
CA GLY A 22 2.74 -0.25 -11.61
C GLY A 22 3.87 0.13 -10.65
N PRO A 23 5.11 -0.11 -11.06
CA PRO A 23 6.26 0.17 -10.21
C PRO A 23 6.42 1.65 -9.87
N VAL A 24 6.85 1.92 -8.64
CA VAL A 24 7.07 3.29 -8.14
C VAL A 24 8.33 3.31 -7.28
N GLY A 25 9.16 4.33 -7.45
CA GLY A 25 10.35 4.52 -6.62
C GLY A 25 10.00 5.07 -5.23
N ALA A 26 10.92 4.91 -4.30
CA ALA A 26 10.72 5.33 -2.91
C ALA A 26 10.42 6.83 -2.78
N ARG A 27 11.12 7.65 -3.55
CA ARG A 27 10.92 9.10 -3.51
C ARG A 27 9.49 9.49 -3.89
N THR A 28 9.01 8.92 -4.99
CA THR A 28 7.65 9.18 -5.47
C THR A 28 6.62 8.66 -4.49
N LEU A 29 6.86 7.49 -3.88
CA LEU A 29 5.97 6.95 -2.85
C LEU A 29 5.85 7.91 -1.67
N ARG A 30 6.97 8.47 -1.20
CA ARG A 30 6.94 9.46 -0.13
C ARG A 30 6.09 10.68 -0.48
N GLU A 31 6.25 11.17 -1.69
CA GLU A 31 5.48 12.33 -2.16
C GLU A 31 3.98 12.02 -2.20
N ARG A 32 3.62 10.83 -2.72
CA ARG A 32 2.21 10.43 -2.83
C ARG A 32 1.58 10.10 -1.48
N CYS A 33 2.39 9.71 -0.49
CA CYS A 33 1.94 9.38 0.85
C CYS A 33 2.04 10.58 1.81
N ASP A 34 1.77 11.77 1.32
CA ASP A 34 1.72 13.00 2.12
C ASP A 34 3.02 13.26 2.89
N ALA A 35 4.13 13.03 2.22
CA ALA A 35 5.48 13.29 2.74
C ALA A 35 5.75 12.57 4.07
N MET A 36 5.33 11.31 4.17
CA MET A 36 5.69 10.49 5.31
C MET A 36 7.21 10.45 5.52
N SER A 37 7.67 10.20 6.74
CA SER A 37 9.11 10.19 7.00
C SER A 37 9.80 9.05 6.23
N PRO A 38 11.07 9.25 5.80
CA PRO A 38 11.79 8.18 5.10
C PRO A 38 11.92 6.91 5.93
N SER A 39 12.16 7.03 7.23
CA SER A 39 12.32 5.86 8.09
C SER A 39 11.04 5.04 8.18
N VAL A 40 9.88 5.68 8.26
CA VAL A 40 8.59 4.98 8.28
C VAL A 40 8.35 4.30 6.94
N LEU A 41 8.62 5.00 5.82
CA LEU A 41 8.46 4.41 4.49
C LEU A 41 9.29 3.14 4.35
N TYR A 42 10.59 3.20 4.65
CA TYR A 42 11.47 2.05 4.50
C TYR A 42 11.10 0.92 5.44
N GLN A 43 10.61 1.23 6.63
CA GLN A 43 10.12 0.21 7.56
C GLN A 43 8.90 -0.51 6.97
N ARG A 44 7.93 0.22 6.41
CA ARG A 44 6.75 -0.38 5.79
C ARG A 44 7.11 -1.17 4.54
N LEU A 45 8.01 -0.66 3.71
CA LEU A 45 8.47 -1.39 2.53
C LEU A 45 9.14 -2.70 2.92
N GLY A 46 9.98 -2.69 3.95
CA GLY A 46 10.61 -3.92 4.45
C GLY A 46 9.59 -4.94 4.94
N GLU A 47 8.62 -4.51 5.71
CA GLU A 47 7.56 -5.38 6.22
C GLU A 47 6.73 -6.00 5.10
N LEU A 48 6.37 -5.19 4.10
CA LEU A 48 5.56 -5.66 2.97
C LEU A 48 6.37 -6.59 2.07
N ALA A 49 7.65 -6.32 1.88
CA ALA A 49 8.54 -7.21 1.12
C ALA A 49 8.73 -8.54 1.84
N ASP A 50 8.95 -8.52 3.15
CA ASP A 50 9.09 -9.73 3.96
C ASP A 50 7.82 -10.59 3.92
N ALA A 51 6.67 -9.95 3.82
CA ALA A 51 5.39 -10.65 3.68
C ALA A 51 5.13 -11.16 2.26
N GLY A 52 6.00 -10.85 1.30
CA GLY A 52 5.86 -11.30 -0.08
C GLY A 52 4.85 -10.51 -0.91
N LEU A 53 4.44 -9.34 -0.45
CA LEU A 53 3.42 -8.53 -1.15
C LEU A 53 4.04 -7.58 -2.18
N ILE A 54 5.28 -7.17 -1.96
CA ILE A 54 6.00 -6.28 -2.89
C ILE A 54 7.41 -6.81 -3.11
N ALA A 55 8.02 -6.35 -4.20
CA ALA A 55 9.42 -6.63 -4.50
C ALA A 55 10.06 -5.39 -5.09
N GLN A 56 11.37 -5.26 -4.89
CA GLN A 56 12.15 -4.19 -5.50
C GLN A 56 12.82 -4.72 -6.75
N GLY A 57 12.62 -4.03 -7.87
CA GLY A 57 13.24 -4.41 -9.14
C GLY A 57 14.69 -3.94 -9.24
N ALA A 58 15.36 -4.33 -10.34
CA ALA A 58 16.73 -3.93 -10.61
C ALA A 58 16.88 -2.40 -10.78
N ASP A 59 15.82 -1.72 -11.15
CA ASP A 59 15.77 -0.27 -11.30
C ASP A 59 15.48 0.47 -9.98
N GLN A 60 15.51 -0.25 -8.86
CA GLN A 60 15.24 0.27 -7.51
C GLN A 60 13.78 0.66 -7.25
N ARG A 61 12.89 0.49 -8.23
CA ARG A 61 11.46 0.75 -8.01
C ARG A 61 10.80 -0.45 -7.34
N TYR A 62 9.75 -0.17 -6.57
CA TYR A 62 8.96 -1.20 -5.89
C TYR A 62 7.71 -1.51 -6.70
N GLU A 63 7.29 -2.77 -6.68
CA GLU A 63 6.09 -3.21 -7.38
C GLU A 63 5.38 -4.30 -6.58
N LEU A 64 4.09 -4.47 -6.85
CA LEU A 64 3.33 -5.57 -6.27
C LEU A 64 3.78 -6.89 -6.89
N THR A 65 3.90 -7.92 -6.05
CA THR A 65 4.04 -9.31 -6.52
C THR A 65 2.67 -9.84 -6.95
N ASP A 66 2.63 -11.07 -7.49
CA ASP A 66 1.36 -11.71 -7.79
C ASP A 66 0.46 -11.79 -6.54
N VAL A 67 1.05 -12.10 -5.39
CA VAL A 67 0.33 -12.14 -4.11
C VAL A 67 -0.17 -10.74 -3.75
N GLY A 68 0.65 -9.71 -3.97
CA GLY A 68 0.25 -8.33 -3.74
C GLY A 68 -0.92 -7.90 -4.62
N HIS A 69 -0.89 -8.27 -5.90
CA HIS A 69 -2.02 -8.00 -6.81
C HIS A 69 -3.29 -8.73 -6.38
N SER A 70 -3.16 -9.98 -5.93
CA SER A 70 -4.28 -10.75 -5.39
C SER A 70 -4.91 -10.04 -4.20
N LEU A 71 -4.10 -9.52 -3.29
CA LEU A 71 -4.60 -8.72 -2.17
C LEU A 71 -5.32 -7.46 -2.65
N GLY A 72 -4.77 -6.78 -3.65
CA GLY A 72 -5.40 -5.60 -4.24
C GLY A 72 -6.81 -5.89 -4.74
N THR A 73 -6.99 -7.02 -5.43
CA THR A 73 -8.31 -7.47 -5.87
C THR A 73 -9.24 -7.71 -4.68
N ALA A 74 -8.75 -8.33 -3.63
CA ALA A 74 -9.54 -8.58 -2.42
C ALA A 74 -9.94 -7.28 -1.71
N LEU A 75 -9.19 -6.20 -1.88
CA LEU A 75 -9.47 -4.92 -1.25
C LEU A 75 -10.42 -4.02 -2.05
N GLU A 76 -10.71 -4.36 -3.31
CA GLU A 76 -11.61 -3.54 -4.14
C GLU A 76 -13.00 -3.33 -3.51
N PRO A 77 -13.67 -4.37 -2.98
CA PRO A 77 -14.94 -4.17 -2.30
C PRO A 77 -14.85 -3.22 -1.11
N LEU A 78 -13.74 -3.24 -0.39
CA LEU A 78 -13.52 -2.32 0.72
C LEU A 78 -13.39 -0.88 0.22
N ASP A 79 -12.68 -0.66 -0.89
CA ASP A 79 -12.56 0.67 -1.49
C ASP A 79 -13.95 1.20 -1.92
N GLN A 80 -14.75 0.36 -2.57
CA GLN A 80 -16.09 0.72 -2.98
C GLN A 80 -16.96 1.06 -1.77
N TRP A 81 -16.90 0.26 -0.72
CA TRP A 81 -17.60 0.54 0.52
C TRP A 81 -17.17 1.87 1.12
N SER A 82 -15.87 2.11 1.14
CA SER A 82 -15.28 3.33 1.70
C SER A 82 -15.78 4.58 0.97
N ARG A 83 -15.89 4.52 -0.35
CA ARG A 83 -16.42 5.63 -1.16
C ARG A 83 -17.89 5.93 -0.82
N ARG A 84 -18.71 4.89 -0.68
CA ARG A 84 -20.11 5.05 -0.29
C ARG A 84 -20.23 5.63 1.11
N TRP A 85 -19.43 5.11 2.03
CA TRP A 85 -19.40 5.61 3.40
C TRP A 85 -19.00 7.08 3.47
N ALA A 86 -17.99 7.48 2.72
CA ALA A 86 -17.52 8.85 2.67
C ALA A 86 -18.61 9.80 2.18
N ARG A 87 -19.34 9.40 1.13
CA ARG A 87 -20.46 10.22 0.62
C ARG A 87 -21.59 10.36 1.62
N ARG A 88 -21.95 9.29 2.33
CA ARG A 88 -23.05 9.29 3.28
C ARG A 88 -22.74 10.07 4.55
N SER A 89 -21.52 9.95 5.03
CA SER A 89 -21.11 10.54 6.31
C SER A 89 -20.43 11.90 6.17
N GLY A 90 -20.15 12.34 4.93
CA GLY A 90 -19.36 13.53 4.70
C GLY A 90 -17.87 13.34 4.98
N ALA A 91 -17.42 12.11 5.21
CA ALA A 91 -16.01 11.79 5.44
C ALA A 91 -15.19 11.93 4.15
N ARG A 92 -13.89 12.07 4.30
CA ARG A 92 -12.96 12.25 3.18
C ARG A 92 -11.89 11.18 3.13
#